data_79079e5faad803f46b65baf58390c91f
#
_entry.id   79079e5faad803f46b65baf58390c91f
#
_cell.length_a   1.000
_cell.length_b   1.000
_cell.length_c   1.000
_cell.angle_alpha   90.00
_cell.angle_beta   90.00
_cell.angle_gamma   90.00
#
_symmetry.space_group_name_H-M   'P 1'
#
loop_
_entity.id
_entity.type
_entity.pdbx_description
1 polymer ?
#
loop_
_entity_poly.entity_id
_entity_poly.type
_entity_poly.pdbx_seq_one_letter_code
_entity_poly.pdbx_strand_id
1 'polypeptide(L)'
;MPARRPRSLAAALVPALQGALLLAALPAAADLASFVNNDPFFNALERRAAVANQATFDELDPICSQGVSTLCSAARFQVYDNVREIVHTANELQGSGPIGNSLQLDREGLGFTLRWTAAEETAAQGSSSTEFTNGQIANLASRMTALRFGARGFQITGTGLIPAEQMAALANAAAGNGLSTRLSGGAASEDAADEAGGSEGGGESGTQFSRVGGFLNVSYGYGERDPTQLEDAFEFEAIEVTGGLDYRFDNGLVVGATAGGTFNEVDFDSTLSIVDGGVKGDGFSVSGFAMYSPSAWYVSAFGSVQFMTFEMTRFIKYPSFNPDRESTNTATLSETDSTTFTLELATGYNFNWSNFSIEPYAKATYLSVTIDEFSEQDLASKGFDFVIGEQEIDSAEVAAGLRATYVWTPSFGVFMPYARIEAIHEFQDDSRKISAVYRSVSDLTNAQRLDFNVPTEDVDPDYFTASVGLSAIVRGGRPDENGVIYGGIQVFVEYRTLIGLEDFSNHVFSGGLRYEF
;
A
#
# COMPACT_ATOMS: atom_id res chain seq x y z
N MET A 1 77.39 13.90 -31.45
CA MET A 1 78.79 13.48 -31.16
C MET A 1 78.82 12.70 -29.87
N PRO A 2 79.70 11.75 -29.67
CA PRO A 2 79.48 10.31 -29.88
C PRO A 2 79.45 9.54 -28.56
N ALA A 3 78.77 8.42 -28.58
CA ALA A 3 79.29 7.07 -28.60
C ALA A 3 80.15 6.61 -27.41
N ARG A 4 79.71 5.55 -26.74
CA ARG A 4 80.36 4.23 -26.76
C ARG A 4 79.79 3.26 -25.73
N ARG A 5 79.35 2.13 -26.22
CA ARG A 5 79.40 0.81 -25.55
C ARG A 5 80.89 0.39 -25.44
N PRO A 6 81.30 -0.65 -24.70
CA PRO A 6 80.74 -1.99 -24.70
C PRO A 6 81.02 -2.91 -23.46
N ARG A 7 80.42 -4.14 -23.53
CA ARG A 7 81.01 -5.46 -23.16
C ARG A 7 81.07 -5.82 -21.66
N SER A 8 80.74 -6.96 -21.20
CA SER A 8 80.35 -8.32 -21.58
C SER A 8 80.76 -9.26 -20.45
N LEU A 9 80.05 -10.36 -20.30
CA LEU A 9 80.41 -11.66 -19.71
C LEU A 9 80.51 -11.80 -18.19
N ALA A 10 79.52 -12.60 -17.62
CA ALA A 10 79.85 -13.98 -17.25
C ALA A 10 78.61 -14.72 -16.86
N ALA A 11 78.33 -15.81 -17.53
CA ALA A 11 77.31 -16.83 -17.21
C ALA A 11 77.78 -17.63 -16.00
N ALA A 12 76.89 -17.79 -15.01
CA ALA A 12 77.03 -18.87 -14.06
C ALA A 12 75.67 -19.61 -14.01
N LEU A 13 75.62 -20.82 -14.56
CA LEU A 13 74.56 -21.79 -14.43
C LEU A 13 74.43 -22.17 -12.96
N VAL A 14 73.16 -22.00 -12.43
CA VAL A 14 72.70 -22.67 -11.23
C VAL A 14 71.47 -23.49 -11.64
N PRO A 15 71.44 -24.80 -11.42
CA PRO A 15 70.27 -25.63 -11.78
C PRO A 15 69.11 -25.29 -10.84
N ALA A 16 68.04 -24.81 -11.43
CA ALA A 16 66.78 -24.62 -10.74
C ALA A 16 66.18 -25.98 -10.39
N LEU A 17 66.18 -26.33 -9.11
CA LEU A 17 65.27 -27.34 -8.56
C LEU A 17 63.85 -26.77 -8.67
N GLN A 18 63.14 -27.14 -9.69
CA GLN A 18 61.66 -27.01 -9.74
C GLN A 18 61.06 -27.99 -8.78
N GLY A 19 60.95 -27.65 -7.51
CA GLY A 19 60.01 -28.25 -6.60
C GLY A 19 58.59 -27.84 -7.06
N ALA A 20 57.94 -28.69 -7.81
CA ALA A 20 56.47 -28.58 -7.99
C ALA A 20 55.81 -28.78 -6.62
N LEU A 21 55.53 -27.65 -5.94
CA LEU A 21 54.52 -27.63 -4.90
C LEU A 21 53.19 -27.96 -5.60
N LEU A 22 52.80 -29.21 -5.60
CA LEU A 22 51.41 -29.58 -5.71
C LEU A 22 50.71 -28.94 -4.52
N LEU A 23 50.24 -27.70 -4.71
CA LEU A 23 49.08 -27.21 -3.93
C LEU A 23 47.98 -28.21 -4.28
N ALA A 24 47.81 -29.23 -3.42
CA ALA A 24 46.58 -29.92 -3.33
C ALA A 24 45.53 -28.82 -3.10
N ALA A 25 44.72 -28.53 -4.11
CA ALA A 25 43.52 -27.74 -3.92
C ALA A 25 42.77 -28.49 -2.81
N LEU A 26 42.78 -27.91 -1.61
CA LEU A 26 41.84 -28.34 -0.59
C LEU A 26 40.48 -28.33 -1.30
N PRO A 27 39.71 -29.44 -1.22
CA PRO A 27 38.35 -29.39 -1.76
C PRO A 27 37.72 -28.12 -1.18
N ALA A 28 37.20 -27.27 -2.06
CA ALA A 28 36.42 -26.12 -1.62
C ALA A 28 35.43 -26.65 -0.58
N ALA A 29 35.48 -26.09 0.62
CA ALA A 29 34.53 -26.48 1.66
C ALA A 29 33.15 -26.38 1.00
N ALA A 30 32.38 -27.44 1.11
CA ALA A 30 31.00 -27.42 0.64
C ALA A 30 30.31 -26.24 1.34
N ASP A 31 29.69 -25.40 0.53
CA ASP A 31 29.15 -24.10 0.96
C ASP A 31 27.75 -23.97 0.36
N LEU A 32 26.76 -23.88 1.25
CA LEU A 32 25.36 -23.70 0.89
C LEU A 32 25.18 -22.50 -0.05
N ALA A 33 25.78 -21.36 0.28
CA ALA A 33 25.67 -20.14 -0.51
C ALA A 33 26.24 -20.33 -1.92
N SER A 34 27.41 -20.96 -2.04
CA SER A 34 28.02 -21.26 -3.34
C SER A 34 27.19 -22.26 -4.15
N PHE A 35 26.63 -23.28 -3.51
CA PHE A 35 25.77 -24.26 -4.17
C PHE A 35 24.54 -23.61 -4.78
N VAL A 36 23.80 -22.87 -3.95
CA VAL A 36 22.53 -22.26 -4.34
C VAL A 36 22.75 -21.12 -5.36
N ASN A 37 23.80 -20.30 -5.19
CA ASN A 37 24.07 -19.19 -6.12
C ASN A 37 24.51 -19.65 -7.52
N ASN A 38 25.15 -20.82 -7.63
CA ASN A 38 25.62 -21.35 -8.92
C ASN A 38 24.59 -22.25 -9.62
N ASP A 39 23.50 -22.57 -8.98
CA ASP A 39 22.44 -23.40 -9.56
C ASP A 39 21.26 -22.50 -10.02
N PRO A 40 20.92 -22.49 -11.33
CA PRO A 40 19.81 -21.68 -11.85
C PRO A 40 18.42 -22.13 -11.38
N PHE A 41 18.34 -23.28 -10.71
CA PHE A 41 17.09 -23.78 -10.14
C PHE A 41 16.56 -22.85 -9.04
N PHE A 42 17.45 -22.28 -8.22
CA PHE A 42 17.07 -21.43 -7.09
C PHE A 42 16.77 -20.00 -7.51
N ASN A 43 15.73 -19.40 -6.94
CA ASN A 43 15.35 -18.02 -7.15
C ASN A 43 16.21 -17.02 -6.35
N ALA A 44 15.93 -15.73 -6.48
CA ALA A 44 16.71 -14.68 -5.83
C ALA A 44 16.57 -14.68 -4.29
N LEU A 45 15.37 -14.98 -3.78
CA LEU A 45 15.08 -15.06 -2.35
C LEU A 45 15.81 -16.25 -1.71
N GLU A 46 15.71 -17.44 -2.32
CA GLU A 46 16.41 -18.65 -1.86
C GLU A 46 17.92 -18.47 -1.82
N ARG A 47 18.49 -17.74 -2.79
CA ARG A 47 19.91 -17.38 -2.80
C ARG A 47 20.29 -16.46 -1.64
N ARG A 48 19.43 -15.49 -1.31
CA ARG A 48 19.67 -14.60 -0.15
C ARG A 48 19.58 -15.37 1.16
N ALA A 49 18.57 -16.21 1.32
CA ALA A 49 18.43 -17.08 2.47
C ALA A 49 19.64 -18.04 2.62
N ALA A 50 20.13 -18.61 1.52
CA ALA A 50 21.32 -19.45 1.54
C ALA A 50 22.56 -18.72 2.01
N VAL A 51 22.78 -17.47 1.57
CA VAL A 51 23.91 -16.63 2.01
C VAL A 51 23.84 -16.33 3.50
N ALA A 52 22.67 -15.92 4.01
CA ALA A 52 22.48 -15.59 5.41
C ALA A 52 22.61 -16.83 6.32
N ASN A 53 21.99 -17.97 5.93
CA ASN A 53 22.11 -19.21 6.68
C ASN A 53 23.55 -19.75 6.69
N GLN A 54 24.30 -19.68 5.57
CA GLN A 54 25.72 -20.05 5.54
C GLN A 54 26.55 -19.15 6.45
N ALA A 55 26.38 -17.83 6.36
CA ALA A 55 27.11 -16.89 7.19
C ALA A 55 26.82 -17.11 8.69
N THR A 56 25.56 -17.39 9.03
CA THR A 56 25.16 -17.73 10.42
C THR A 56 25.80 -19.03 10.88
N PHE A 57 25.85 -20.05 10.02
CA PHE A 57 26.55 -21.30 10.32
C PHE A 57 28.05 -21.05 10.58
N ASP A 58 28.74 -20.31 9.69
CA ASP A 58 30.17 -20.01 9.80
C ASP A 58 30.52 -19.24 11.07
N GLU A 59 29.64 -18.34 11.52
CA GLU A 59 29.82 -17.58 12.77
C GLU A 59 29.57 -18.45 14.01
N LEU A 60 28.59 -19.35 13.96
CA LEU A 60 28.19 -20.15 15.12
C LEU A 60 28.99 -21.47 15.27
N ASP A 61 29.45 -22.08 14.18
CA ASP A 61 30.16 -23.39 14.24
C ASP A 61 31.36 -23.37 15.20
N PRO A 62 32.25 -22.36 15.20
CA PRO A 62 33.39 -22.31 16.11
C PRO A 62 33.01 -22.29 17.61
N ILE A 63 31.82 -21.80 17.95
CA ILE A 63 31.38 -21.59 19.35
C ILE A 63 30.31 -22.59 19.80
N CYS A 64 29.53 -23.15 18.85
CA CYS A 64 28.38 -24.01 19.15
C CYS A 64 28.58 -25.48 18.79
N SER A 65 29.58 -25.84 17.97
CA SER A 65 29.80 -27.24 17.54
C SER A 65 30.01 -28.23 18.69
N GLN A 66 30.42 -27.77 19.87
CA GLN A 66 30.58 -28.58 21.08
C GLN A 66 29.35 -28.57 22.00
N GLY A 67 28.25 -27.94 21.56
CA GLY A 67 27.00 -27.82 22.33
C GLY A 67 26.90 -26.51 23.12
N VAL A 68 25.89 -26.44 23.98
CA VAL A 68 25.61 -25.25 24.82
C VAL A 68 26.76 -24.94 25.77
N SER A 69 27.18 -23.68 25.79
CA SER A 69 28.29 -23.17 26.58
C SER A 69 28.06 -21.71 27.02
N THR A 70 29.05 -21.09 27.64
CA THR A 70 29.00 -19.64 27.96
C THR A 70 29.03 -18.75 26.74
N LEU A 71 29.57 -19.19 25.61
CA LEU A 71 29.63 -18.47 24.33
C LEU A 71 28.46 -18.87 23.42
N CYS A 72 27.97 -20.11 23.52
CA CYS A 72 26.84 -20.64 22.80
C CYS A 72 25.64 -20.84 23.74
N SER A 73 24.78 -19.84 23.88
CA SER A 73 23.54 -19.98 24.66
C SER A 73 22.62 -21.04 24.07
N ALA A 74 21.63 -21.51 24.83
CA ALA A 74 20.66 -22.48 24.32
C ALA A 74 19.93 -21.96 23.06
N ALA A 75 19.58 -20.67 23.01
CA ALA A 75 18.96 -20.04 21.83
C ALA A 75 19.91 -20.03 20.62
N ARG A 76 21.17 -19.64 20.80
CA ARG A 76 22.18 -19.71 19.73
C ARG A 76 22.40 -21.14 19.23
N PHE A 77 22.37 -22.11 20.15
CA PHE A 77 22.51 -23.52 19.77
C PHE A 77 21.35 -23.99 18.92
N GLN A 78 20.12 -23.55 19.17
CA GLN A 78 18.97 -23.87 18.33
C GLN A 78 19.15 -23.32 16.92
N VAL A 79 19.50 -22.03 16.78
CA VAL A 79 19.80 -21.44 15.45
C VAL A 79 20.94 -22.19 14.76
N TYR A 80 22.03 -22.49 15.49
CA TYR A 80 23.15 -23.27 14.95
C TYR A 80 22.71 -24.65 14.42
N ASP A 81 21.86 -25.37 15.17
CA ASP A 81 21.38 -26.70 14.79
C ASP A 81 20.54 -26.63 13.51
N ASN A 82 19.65 -25.61 13.40
CA ASN A 82 18.82 -25.40 12.20
C ASN A 82 19.68 -25.05 10.96
N VAL A 83 20.57 -24.06 11.05
CA VAL A 83 21.40 -23.68 9.90
C VAL A 83 22.38 -24.79 9.51
N ARG A 84 22.87 -25.59 10.48
CA ARG A 84 23.68 -26.77 10.24
C ARG A 84 22.95 -27.84 9.43
N GLU A 85 21.67 -28.08 9.73
CA GLU A 85 20.84 -29.03 8.96
C GLU A 85 20.71 -28.61 7.50
N ILE A 86 20.48 -27.31 7.25
CA ILE A 86 20.36 -26.75 5.91
C ILE A 86 21.70 -26.84 5.16
N VAL A 87 22.80 -26.46 5.81
CA VAL A 87 24.16 -26.55 5.23
C VAL A 87 24.54 -28.01 4.92
N HIS A 88 24.27 -28.95 5.84
CA HIS A 88 24.55 -30.36 5.63
C HIS A 88 23.66 -30.97 4.53
N THR A 89 22.44 -30.47 4.32
CA THR A 89 21.58 -30.88 3.21
C THR A 89 22.18 -30.45 1.87
N ALA A 90 22.66 -29.21 1.76
CA ALA A 90 23.37 -28.73 0.57
C ALA A 90 24.66 -29.52 0.33
N ASN A 91 25.41 -29.86 1.38
CA ASN A 91 26.61 -30.71 1.31
C ASN A 91 26.31 -32.08 0.74
N GLU A 92 25.22 -32.73 1.17
CA GLU A 92 24.78 -34.01 0.66
C GLU A 92 24.41 -33.95 -0.83
N LEU A 93 23.67 -32.90 -1.24
CA LEU A 93 23.31 -32.67 -2.63
C LEU A 93 24.53 -32.46 -3.54
N GLN A 94 25.59 -31.82 -3.01
CA GLN A 94 26.86 -31.62 -3.70
C GLN A 94 27.76 -32.87 -3.70
N GLY A 95 27.51 -33.83 -2.82
CA GLY A 95 28.38 -34.97 -2.58
C GLY A 95 29.71 -34.61 -1.89
N SER A 96 29.76 -33.56 -1.10
CA SER A 96 30.97 -33.06 -0.43
C SER A 96 30.66 -32.43 0.92
N GLY A 97 31.62 -32.48 1.86
CA GLY A 97 31.50 -31.91 3.21
C GLY A 97 30.76 -32.82 4.22
N PRO A 98 30.53 -32.30 5.44
CA PRO A 98 29.76 -32.99 6.47
C PRO A 98 28.28 -33.12 6.10
N ILE A 99 27.70 -34.30 6.30
CA ILE A 99 26.29 -34.62 5.97
C ILE A 99 25.50 -35.20 7.13
N GLY A 100 26.13 -35.40 8.32
CA GLY A 100 25.52 -36.14 9.43
C GLY A 100 24.26 -35.52 10.03
N ASN A 101 23.98 -34.24 9.72
CA ASN A 101 22.76 -33.55 10.14
C ASN A 101 21.89 -33.12 8.93
N SER A 102 22.11 -33.72 7.75
CA SER A 102 21.28 -33.42 6.57
C SER A 102 19.83 -33.79 6.83
N LEU A 103 18.90 -32.99 6.32
CA LEU A 103 17.46 -33.27 6.29
C LEU A 103 17.10 -34.35 5.24
N GLN A 104 18.07 -34.74 4.40
CA GLN A 104 17.89 -35.69 3.29
C GLN A 104 16.82 -35.22 2.26
N LEU A 105 16.78 -33.94 2.01
CA LEU A 105 15.90 -33.31 1.03
C LEU A 105 16.56 -33.33 -0.36
N ASP A 106 15.73 -33.29 -1.40
CA ASP A 106 16.17 -32.95 -2.73
C ASP A 106 16.35 -31.41 -2.92
N ARG A 107 16.61 -30.96 -4.15
CA ARG A 107 16.79 -29.53 -4.43
C ARG A 107 15.55 -28.72 -4.19
N GLU A 108 14.38 -29.26 -4.53
CA GLU A 108 13.08 -28.61 -4.33
C GLU A 108 12.80 -28.43 -2.84
N GLY A 109 13.00 -29.50 -2.07
CA GLY A 109 12.86 -29.45 -0.61
C GLY A 109 13.84 -28.50 0.06
N LEU A 110 15.08 -28.38 -0.45
CA LEU A 110 16.02 -27.36 0.05
C LEU A 110 15.56 -25.94 -0.29
N GLY A 111 15.06 -25.68 -1.49
CA GLY A 111 14.48 -24.40 -1.89
C GLY A 111 13.33 -24.00 -0.97
N PHE A 112 12.37 -24.89 -0.74
CA PHE A 112 11.27 -24.66 0.20
C PHE A 112 11.77 -24.36 1.63
N THR A 113 12.76 -25.09 2.11
CA THR A 113 13.35 -24.83 3.44
C THR A 113 13.97 -23.45 3.51
N LEU A 114 14.66 -23.00 2.45
CA LEU A 114 15.24 -21.67 2.37
C LEU A 114 14.16 -20.58 2.37
N ARG A 115 13.04 -20.78 1.67
CA ARG A 115 11.91 -19.85 1.68
C ARG A 115 11.28 -19.76 3.07
N TRP A 116 10.94 -20.86 3.69
CA TRP A 116 10.42 -20.89 5.07
C TRP A 116 11.30 -20.16 6.08
N THR A 117 12.60 -20.06 5.82
CA THR A 117 13.55 -19.38 6.70
C THR A 117 13.88 -17.95 6.26
N ALA A 118 13.27 -17.44 5.18
CA ALA A 118 13.61 -16.12 4.62
C ALA A 118 12.89 -14.94 5.27
N ALA A 119 11.79 -15.15 6.00
CA ALA A 119 10.92 -14.12 6.59
C ALA A 119 10.33 -13.14 5.54
N GLU A 120 10.05 -13.63 4.32
CA GLU A 120 9.49 -12.84 3.21
C GLU A 120 8.09 -12.28 3.51
N GLU A 121 7.34 -12.94 4.39
CA GLU A 121 6.01 -12.54 4.84
C GLU A 121 5.98 -11.12 5.44
N THR A 122 7.12 -10.63 5.90
CA THR A 122 7.23 -9.25 6.43
C THR A 122 7.00 -8.17 5.36
N ALA A 123 7.11 -8.50 4.07
CA ALA A 123 6.81 -7.58 2.97
C ALA A 123 5.32 -7.19 2.93
N ALA A 124 4.42 -8.10 3.31
CA ALA A 124 2.98 -7.87 3.33
C ALA A 124 2.54 -6.73 4.27
N GLN A 125 3.29 -6.44 5.34
CA GLN A 125 3.02 -5.29 6.21
C GLN A 125 3.11 -3.96 5.43
N GLY A 126 4.10 -3.84 4.55
CA GLY A 126 4.27 -2.66 3.70
C GLY A 126 3.13 -2.49 2.71
N SER A 127 2.74 -3.56 2.02
CA SER A 127 1.60 -3.57 1.09
C SER A 127 0.30 -3.20 1.79
N SER A 128 0.06 -3.74 2.98
CA SER A 128 -1.09 -3.45 3.82
C SER A 128 -1.14 -1.98 4.26
N SER A 129 -0.02 -1.38 4.69
CA SER A 129 0.06 0.03 5.06
C SER A 129 -0.24 0.97 3.89
N THR A 130 0.30 0.66 2.71
CA THR A 130 0.10 1.44 1.49
C THR A 130 -1.36 1.38 1.04
N GLU A 131 -1.96 0.18 1.03
CA GLU A 131 -3.33 -0.01 0.60
C GLU A 131 -4.34 0.68 1.51
N PHE A 132 -4.17 0.61 2.82
CA PHE A 132 -5.00 1.36 3.76
C PHE A 132 -4.94 2.86 3.49
N THR A 133 -3.77 3.39 3.24
CA THR A 133 -3.61 4.82 2.94
C THR A 133 -4.34 5.18 1.65
N ASN A 134 -4.26 4.36 0.62
CA ASN A 134 -4.98 4.55 -0.65
C ASN A 134 -6.50 4.54 -0.45
N GLY A 135 -7.03 3.74 0.44
CA GLY A 135 -8.44 3.74 0.83
C GLY A 135 -8.87 5.04 1.50
N GLN A 136 -8.09 5.55 2.46
CA GLN A 136 -8.36 6.85 3.12
C GLN A 136 -8.28 8.02 2.12
N ILE A 137 -7.30 8.03 1.23
CA ILE A 137 -7.19 8.99 0.12
C ILE A 137 -8.46 8.97 -0.73
N ALA A 138 -8.94 7.79 -1.10
CA ALA A 138 -10.13 7.64 -1.93
C ALA A 138 -11.40 8.12 -1.22
N ASN A 139 -11.55 7.81 0.07
CA ASN A 139 -12.68 8.30 0.88
C ASN A 139 -12.72 9.82 0.92
N LEU A 140 -11.57 10.46 1.09
CA LEU A 140 -11.45 11.92 1.12
C LEU A 140 -11.62 12.53 -0.28
N ALA A 141 -11.08 11.92 -1.33
CA ALA A 141 -11.28 12.35 -2.71
C ALA A 141 -12.76 12.27 -3.13
N SER A 142 -13.47 11.23 -2.70
CA SER A 142 -14.92 11.10 -2.88
C SER A 142 -15.66 12.22 -2.15
N ARG A 143 -15.22 12.58 -0.95
CA ARG A 143 -15.76 13.74 -0.22
C ARG A 143 -15.53 15.06 -0.94
N MET A 144 -14.30 15.35 -1.36
CA MET A 144 -13.99 16.59 -2.08
C MET A 144 -14.75 16.69 -3.39
N THR A 145 -14.98 15.56 -4.04
CA THR A 145 -15.83 15.48 -5.23
C THR A 145 -17.28 15.80 -4.91
N ALA A 146 -17.85 15.23 -3.87
CA ALA A 146 -19.21 15.54 -3.41
C ALA A 146 -19.36 17.02 -3.06
N LEU A 147 -18.33 17.63 -2.46
CA LEU A 147 -18.29 19.08 -2.18
C LEU A 147 -18.34 19.92 -3.46
N ARG A 148 -17.75 19.48 -4.57
CA ARG A 148 -17.81 20.19 -5.85
C ARG A 148 -19.17 20.07 -6.54
N PHE A 149 -19.76 18.90 -6.54
CA PHE A 149 -20.99 18.60 -7.32
C PHE A 149 -22.32 18.84 -6.58
N GLY A 150 -22.33 19.08 -5.33
CA GLY A 150 -23.61 19.25 -4.65
C GLY A 150 -23.50 19.75 -3.22
N ALA A 151 -22.34 19.70 -2.69
CA ALA A 151 -22.07 20.11 -1.34
C ALA A 151 -22.00 21.62 -1.14
N ARG A 152 -22.05 22.39 -2.21
CA ARG A 152 -22.41 23.82 -2.14
C ARG A 152 -23.91 23.93 -2.14
N GLY A 153 -24.62 23.28 -1.19
CA GLY A 153 -26.05 23.42 -1.18
C GLY A 153 -26.55 23.94 -2.53
N PHE A 154 -26.65 23.13 -3.53
CA PHE A 154 -27.25 23.44 -4.84
C PHE A 154 -27.02 24.83 -5.50
N GLN A 155 -26.04 25.63 -5.10
CA GLN A 155 -25.66 26.76 -5.93
C GLN A 155 -24.61 26.31 -6.95
N ILE A 156 -25.06 25.78 -8.07
CA ILE A 156 -24.34 25.78 -9.32
C ILE A 156 -24.69 27.07 -10.09
N THR A 157 -24.48 28.19 -9.44
CA THR A 157 -24.52 29.48 -10.15
C THR A 157 -23.29 29.59 -11.02
N GLY A 158 -23.49 29.55 -12.32
CA GLY A 158 -22.45 29.76 -13.34
C GLY A 158 -21.88 28.53 -14.01
N THR A 159 -22.26 27.30 -13.64
CA THR A 159 -21.77 26.08 -14.31
C THR A 159 -22.72 25.51 -15.35
N GLY A 160 -23.92 26.07 -15.52
CA GLY A 160 -24.88 25.66 -16.55
C GLY A 160 -25.51 24.26 -16.36
N LEU A 161 -25.22 23.57 -15.27
CA LEU A 161 -25.69 22.18 -15.06
C LEU A 161 -27.16 22.07 -14.70
N ILE A 162 -27.72 22.99 -13.92
CA ILE A 162 -29.15 23.02 -13.59
C ILE A 162 -29.57 24.50 -13.37
N PRO A 163 -30.63 25.00 -14.04
CA PRO A 163 -31.17 26.34 -13.79
C PRO A 163 -31.61 26.51 -12.34
N ALA A 164 -31.40 27.68 -11.74
CA ALA A 164 -31.75 27.97 -10.36
C ALA A 164 -33.22 27.69 -10.02
N GLU A 165 -34.13 27.85 -10.98
CA GLU A 165 -35.56 27.53 -10.83
C GLU A 165 -35.85 26.03 -10.69
N GLN A 166 -35.10 25.19 -11.41
CA GLN A 166 -35.22 23.73 -11.27
C GLN A 166 -34.66 23.23 -9.92
N MET A 167 -33.68 23.92 -9.38
CA MET A 167 -33.10 23.65 -8.07
C MET A 167 -34.06 24.00 -6.95
N ALA A 168 -34.73 25.15 -7.02
CA ALA A 168 -35.78 25.50 -6.05
C ALA A 168 -36.95 24.51 -6.09
N ALA A 169 -37.33 24.06 -7.29
CA ALA A 169 -38.37 23.01 -7.45
C ALA A 169 -37.93 21.66 -6.87
N LEU A 170 -36.65 21.28 -7.02
CA LEU A 170 -36.08 20.06 -6.45
C LEU A 170 -35.98 20.10 -4.92
N ALA A 171 -35.54 21.24 -4.37
CA ALA A 171 -35.50 21.45 -2.93
C ALA A 171 -36.94 21.37 -2.32
N ASN A 172 -37.94 21.91 -2.98
CA ASN A 172 -39.32 21.83 -2.56
C ASN A 172 -39.93 20.43 -2.74
N ALA A 173 -39.63 19.71 -3.80
CA ALA A 173 -40.07 18.34 -4.00
C ALA A 173 -39.46 17.39 -2.99
N ALA A 174 -38.18 17.52 -2.70
CA ALA A 174 -37.47 16.72 -1.69
C ALA A 174 -37.86 17.09 -0.24
N ALA A 175 -38.41 18.29 0.01
CA ALA A 175 -38.94 18.70 1.32
C ALA A 175 -40.29 18.09 1.65
N GLY A 176 -40.89 17.28 0.77
CA GLY A 176 -42.16 16.60 1.00
C GLY A 176 -43.37 17.54 1.05
N ASN A 177 -43.24 18.79 0.66
CA ASN A 177 -44.33 19.70 0.47
C ASN A 177 -44.98 19.34 -0.87
N GLY A 178 -46.13 18.67 -0.83
CA GLY A 178 -46.88 18.22 -2.00
C GLY A 178 -47.34 19.35 -2.92
N LEU A 179 -46.39 20.07 -3.47
CA LEU A 179 -46.63 21.04 -4.53
C LEU A 179 -46.44 20.30 -5.84
N SER A 180 -47.56 19.94 -6.48
CA SER A 180 -47.59 19.54 -7.87
C SER A 180 -47.26 20.74 -8.75
N THR A 181 -45.99 21.15 -8.72
CA THR A 181 -45.51 22.13 -9.69
C THR A 181 -45.21 21.35 -10.96
N ARG A 182 -46.08 21.49 -11.94
CA ARG A 182 -45.88 21.00 -13.29
C ARG A 182 -44.57 21.56 -13.82
N LEU A 183 -43.60 20.70 -14.03
CA LEU A 183 -42.47 20.94 -14.93
C LEU A 183 -43.03 20.97 -16.36
N SER A 184 -43.76 22.02 -16.70
CA SER A 184 -44.14 22.29 -18.08
C SER A 184 -43.02 23.11 -18.67
N GLY A 185 -42.28 22.50 -19.61
CA GLY A 185 -41.46 23.25 -20.56
C GLY A 185 -42.36 24.22 -21.35
N GLY A 186 -42.47 25.43 -20.85
CA GLY A 186 -43.11 26.54 -21.55
C GLY A 186 -42.08 27.31 -22.31
N ALA A 187 -42.19 27.31 -23.63
CA ALA A 187 -41.52 28.27 -24.47
C ALA A 187 -41.83 29.68 -23.97
N ALA A 188 -40.79 30.50 -23.80
CA ALA A 188 -40.91 31.90 -23.51
C ALA A 188 -41.72 32.56 -24.61
N SER A 189 -42.90 33.08 -24.31
CA SER A 189 -43.54 34.06 -25.15
C SER A 189 -42.94 35.43 -24.83
N GLU A 190 -42.28 36.02 -25.80
CA GLU A 190 -41.99 37.45 -25.86
C GLU A 190 -43.33 38.17 -25.85
N ASP A 191 -43.70 38.80 -24.71
CA ASP A 191 -44.62 39.96 -24.62
C ASP A 191 -44.87 40.25 -23.15
N ALA A 192 -44.06 41.10 -22.55
CA ALA A 192 -44.39 41.96 -21.41
C ALA A 192 -43.17 42.84 -21.06
N ALA A 193 -42.83 43.73 -22.00
CA ALA A 193 -42.09 44.96 -21.65
C ALA A 193 -43.13 46.06 -21.62
N ASP A 194 -43.54 46.46 -20.42
CA ASP A 194 -43.71 47.88 -20.04
C ASP A 194 -44.27 47.99 -18.59
N GLU A 195 -43.79 49.02 -17.92
CA GLU A 195 -44.20 49.53 -16.61
C GLU A 195 -43.72 48.77 -15.36
N ALA A 196 -42.58 49.26 -14.82
CA ALA A 196 -42.58 49.85 -13.47
C ALA A 196 -41.19 50.36 -13.08
N GLY A 197 -41.16 51.56 -12.72
CA GLY A 197 -40.05 52.39 -12.37
C GLY A 197 -39.20 51.91 -11.17
N GLY A 198 -37.99 52.47 -11.16
CA GLY A 198 -36.85 52.19 -10.31
C GLY A 198 -37.10 51.89 -8.83
N SER A 199 -36.34 50.91 -8.42
CA SER A 199 -35.83 50.80 -7.06
C SER A 199 -34.46 50.14 -7.14
N GLU A 200 -33.42 50.98 -7.00
CA GLU A 200 -32.06 50.52 -6.71
C GLU A 200 -32.07 49.80 -5.35
N GLY A 201 -31.83 48.53 -5.36
CA GLY A 201 -31.72 47.67 -4.19
C GLY A 201 -31.39 46.26 -4.65
N GLY A 202 -30.17 46.04 -5.16
CA GLY A 202 -29.67 44.73 -5.49
C GLY A 202 -29.52 43.88 -4.24
N GLY A 203 -30.60 43.17 -3.89
CA GLY A 203 -30.57 42.05 -2.97
C GLY A 203 -30.64 40.77 -3.78
N GLU A 204 -29.53 40.18 -4.14
CA GLU A 204 -29.49 38.77 -4.55
C GLU A 204 -30.02 37.96 -3.38
N SER A 205 -31.31 37.60 -3.41
CA SER A 205 -31.85 36.58 -2.55
C SER A 205 -31.42 35.20 -3.05
N GLY A 206 -30.10 34.95 -3.07
CA GLY A 206 -29.54 33.62 -3.24
C GLY A 206 -29.88 32.79 -2.00
N THR A 207 -30.54 31.67 -2.17
CA THR A 207 -30.72 30.67 -1.12
C THR A 207 -29.34 30.34 -0.51
N GLN A 208 -29.11 30.75 0.74
CA GLN A 208 -27.88 30.45 1.45
C GLN A 208 -28.02 29.05 2.08
N PHE A 209 -27.02 28.22 1.91
CA PHE A 209 -26.92 26.91 2.56
C PHE A 209 -26.05 27.01 3.81
N SER A 210 -26.21 26.05 4.72
CA SER A 210 -25.36 25.95 5.90
C SER A 210 -23.87 25.95 5.50
N ARG A 211 -23.07 26.71 6.25
CA ARG A 211 -21.63 26.76 6.05
C ARG A 211 -20.90 25.54 6.60
N VAL A 212 -21.57 24.77 7.47
CA VAL A 212 -21.00 23.58 8.11
C VAL A 212 -21.66 22.34 7.54
N GLY A 213 -20.85 21.40 7.12
CA GLY A 213 -21.28 20.07 6.70
C GLY A 213 -20.53 19.00 7.47
N GLY A 214 -21.23 17.89 7.76
CA GLY A 214 -20.64 16.68 8.31
C GLY A 214 -20.80 15.53 7.35
N PHE A 215 -19.90 14.55 7.41
CA PHE A 215 -19.97 13.35 6.58
C PHE A 215 -19.43 12.13 7.30
N LEU A 216 -19.85 10.97 6.85
CA LEU A 216 -19.39 9.66 7.24
C LEU A 216 -19.27 8.79 5.98
N ASN A 217 -18.12 8.16 5.78
CA ASN A 217 -17.84 7.21 4.71
C ASN A 217 -17.43 5.90 5.32
N VAL A 218 -17.79 4.80 4.67
CA VAL A 218 -17.36 3.45 4.99
C VAL A 218 -16.91 2.83 3.68
N SER A 219 -15.76 2.16 3.66
CA SER A 219 -15.27 1.37 2.54
C SER A 219 -14.94 -0.06 2.99
N TYR A 220 -15.12 -0.98 2.07
CA TYR A 220 -14.69 -2.36 2.16
C TYR A 220 -13.84 -2.66 0.93
N GLY A 221 -12.58 -2.99 1.16
CA GLY A 221 -11.62 -3.37 0.16
C GLY A 221 -11.29 -4.85 0.29
N TYR A 222 -11.04 -5.52 -0.81
CA TYR A 222 -10.47 -6.85 -0.87
C TYR A 222 -9.65 -7.01 -2.13
N GLY A 223 -8.69 -7.92 -2.09
CA GLY A 223 -7.84 -8.22 -3.22
C GLY A 223 -6.93 -9.39 -2.94
N GLU A 224 -6.09 -9.67 -3.91
CA GLU A 224 -5.14 -10.77 -3.86
C GLU A 224 -3.83 -10.36 -4.49
N ARG A 225 -2.76 -10.99 -4.04
CA ARG A 225 -1.45 -10.96 -4.68
C ARG A 225 -1.12 -12.36 -5.18
N ASP A 226 -0.77 -12.45 -6.44
CA ASP A 226 -0.27 -13.68 -7.04
C ASP A 226 1.16 -13.98 -6.57
N PRO A 227 1.58 -15.25 -6.46
CA PRO A 227 2.93 -15.61 -6.03
C PRO A 227 3.96 -15.22 -7.07
N THR A 228 5.06 -14.61 -6.64
CA THR A 228 6.20 -14.24 -7.47
C THR A 228 7.45 -15.02 -7.09
N GLN A 229 8.63 -14.63 -7.60
CA GLN A 229 9.90 -15.19 -7.17
C GLN A 229 10.37 -14.67 -5.81
N LEU A 230 9.87 -13.51 -5.37
CA LEU A 230 10.31 -12.81 -4.17
C LEU A 230 9.26 -12.74 -3.08
N GLU A 231 7.98 -12.82 -3.43
CA GLU A 231 6.86 -12.70 -2.50
C GLU A 231 5.87 -13.84 -2.74
N ASP A 232 5.30 -14.34 -1.66
CA ASP A 232 4.28 -15.38 -1.68
C ASP A 232 2.88 -14.81 -1.87
N ALA A 233 1.94 -15.67 -2.30
CA ALA A 233 0.55 -15.30 -2.51
C ALA A 233 -0.14 -14.95 -1.19
N PHE A 234 -0.97 -13.93 -1.21
CA PHE A 234 -1.84 -13.60 -0.11
C PHE A 234 -3.17 -12.99 -0.59
N GLU A 235 -4.20 -13.15 0.23
CA GLU A 235 -5.45 -12.44 0.11
C GLU A 235 -5.53 -11.38 1.21
N PHE A 236 -6.21 -10.26 0.94
CA PHE A 236 -6.43 -9.26 1.96
C PHE A 236 -7.86 -8.72 1.96
N GLU A 237 -8.31 -8.33 3.13
CA GLU A 237 -9.56 -7.63 3.35
C GLU A 237 -9.34 -6.40 4.25
N ALA A 238 -10.04 -5.30 3.96
CA ALA A 238 -9.96 -4.09 4.77
C ALA A 238 -11.32 -3.42 4.93
N ILE A 239 -11.61 -2.97 6.14
CA ILE A 239 -12.76 -2.12 6.45
C ILE A 239 -12.24 -0.78 6.95
N GLU A 240 -12.72 0.30 6.36
CA GLU A 240 -12.33 1.65 6.73
C GLU A 240 -13.56 2.50 7.00
N VAL A 241 -13.45 3.32 8.04
CA VAL A 241 -14.47 4.28 8.41
C VAL A 241 -13.84 5.66 8.53
N THR A 242 -14.39 6.65 7.83
CA THR A 242 -13.90 8.03 7.85
C THR A 242 -15.03 9.00 8.12
N GLY A 243 -14.91 9.80 9.17
CA GLY A 243 -15.84 10.87 9.51
C GLY A 243 -15.17 12.23 9.52
N GLY A 244 -15.89 13.28 9.20
CA GLY A 244 -15.31 14.61 9.19
C GLY A 244 -16.33 15.74 9.14
N LEU A 245 -15.78 16.93 9.34
CA LEU A 245 -16.52 18.19 9.27
C LEU A 245 -15.82 19.13 8.28
N ASP A 246 -16.60 19.93 7.57
CA ASP A 246 -16.12 20.97 6.68
C ASP A 246 -16.81 22.30 6.92
N TYR A 247 -16.09 23.37 6.62
CA TYR A 247 -16.58 24.74 6.67
C TYR A 247 -16.39 25.41 5.31
N ARG A 248 -17.42 26.11 4.83
CA ARG A 248 -17.47 26.79 3.55
C ARG A 248 -17.45 28.27 3.71
N PHE A 249 -16.53 28.90 3.00
CA PHE A 249 -16.43 30.33 2.89
C PHE A 249 -17.17 30.85 1.65
N ASP A 250 -17.64 32.07 1.70
CA ASP A 250 -18.40 32.69 0.60
C ASP A 250 -17.58 32.86 -0.69
N ASN A 251 -16.26 32.87 -0.60
CA ASN A 251 -15.34 33.02 -1.73
C ASN A 251 -15.07 31.69 -2.50
N GLY A 252 -15.74 30.60 -2.15
CA GLY A 252 -15.54 29.29 -2.77
C GLY A 252 -14.43 28.42 -2.16
N LEU A 253 -13.83 28.86 -1.06
CA LEU A 253 -12.93 28.05 -0.25
C LEU A 253 -13.73 27.14 0.68
N VAL A 254 -13.35 25.86 0.75
CA VAL A 254 -13.82 24.89 1.74
C VAL A 254 -12.59 24.38 2.48
N VAL A 255 -12.67 24.31 3.80
CA VAL A 255 -11.66 23.66 4.64
C VAL A 255 -12.34 22.62 5.52
N GLY A 256 -11.63 21.56 5.85
CA GLY A 256 -12.19 20.53 6.70
C GLY A 256 -11.12 19.68 7.38
N ALA A 257 -11.59 18.89 8.35
CA ALA A 257 -10.79 17.93 9.06
C ALA A 257 -11.54 16.60 9.16
N THR A 258 -10.78 15.50 9.18
CA THR A 258 -11.33 14.14 9.27
C THR A 258 -10.59 13.34 10.31
N ALA A 259 -11.28 12.32 10.82
CA ALA A 259 -10.68 11.22 11.55
C ALA A 259 -11.19 9.91 10.94
N GLY A 260 -10.33 8.92 10.88
CA GLY A 260 -10.66 7.61 10.32
C GLY A 260 -10.13 6.48 11.18
N GLY A 261 -10.70 5.29 11.00
CA GLY A 261 -10.23 4.04 11.58
C GLY A 261 -10.19 2.97 10.51
N THR A 262 -9.30 2.00 10.66
CA THR A 262 -9.18 0.84 9.79
C THR A 262 -9.03 -0.45 10.57
N PHE A 263 -9.48 -1.52 9.93
CA PHE A 263 -9.22 -2.90 10.32
C PHE A 263 -8.89 -3.65 9.04
N ASN A 264 -7.72 -4.26 8.98
CA ASN A 264 -7.32 -5.07 7.84
C ASN A 264 -6.81 -6.44 8.29
N GLU A 265 -6.93 -7.40 7.41
CA GLU A 265 -6.43 -8.76 7.58
C GLU A 265 -5.79 -9.22 6.27
N VAL A 266 -4.62 -9.80 6.37
CA VAL A 266 -3.88 -10.42 5.27
C VAL A 266 -3.68 -11.87 5.66
N ASP A 267 -4.13 -12.78 4.80
CA ASP A 267 -3.94 -14.22 4.96
C ASP A 267 -3.05 -14.75 3.86
N PHE A 268 -1.96 -15.44 4.22
CA PHE A 268 -1.10 -16.12 3.24
C PHE A 268 -1.80 -17.38 2.75
N ASP A 269 -1.93 -17.52 1.41
CA ASP A 269 -2.58 -18.67 0.81
C ASP A 269 -1.63 -19.85 0.71
N SER A 270 -1.67 -20.73 1.69
CA SER A 270 -0.85 -21.95 1.72
C SER A 270 -1.16 -22.96 0.59
N THR A 271 -2.17 -22.72 -0.25
CA THR A 271 -2.48 -23.54 -1.43
C THR A 271 -1.78 -23.05 -2.69
N LEU A 272 -1.49 -21.77 -2.79
CA LEU A 272 -0.77 -21.12 -3.89
C LEU A 272 0.66 -20.76 -3.52
N SER A 273 0.96 -20.71 -2.23
CA SER A 273 2.18 -20.23 -1.62
C SER A 273 2.89 -21.33 -0.85
N ILE A 274 4.16 -21.11 -0.52
CA ILE A 274 4.94 -22.02 0.33
C ILE A 274 4.68 -21.68 1.80
N VAL A 275 4.52 -20.41 2.13
CA VAL A 275 4.36 -19.91 3.50
C VAL A 275 2.90 -19.93 3.97
N ASP A 276 2.70 -19.77 5.25
CA ASP A 276 1.41 -19.82 5.92
C ASP A 276 1.44 -18.85 7.11
N GLY A 277 0.33 -18.26 7.45
CA GLY A 277 0.22 -17.27 8.50
C GLY A 277 -0.64 -16.08 8.07
N GLY A 278 -0.42 -14.93 8.69
CA GLY A 278 -1.17 -13.74 8.34
C GLY A 278 -0.73 -12.51 9.12
N VAL A 279 -1.23 -11.37 8.68
CA VAL A 279 -1.01 -10.05 9.31
C VAL A 279 -2.37 -9.42 9.61
N LYS A 280 -2.59 -8.99 10.84
CA LYS A 280 -3.73 -8.19 11.25
C LYS A 280 -3.26 -6.78 11.55
N GLY A 281 -3.98 -5.80 11.02
CA GLY A 281 -3.68 -4.39 11.23
C GLY A 281 -4.90 -3.63 11.69
N ASP A 282 -4.74 -2.84 12.73
CA ASP A 282 -5.72 -1.84 13.13
C ASP A 282 -5.07 -0.49 13.33
N GLY A 283 -5.82 0.56 13.03
CA GLY A 283 -5.23 1.88 13.10
C GLY A 283 -6.23 3.02 13.03
N PHE A 284 -5.70 4.21 13.17
CA PHE A 284 -6.47 5.45 13.03
C PHE A 284 -5.71 6.50 12.24
N SER A 285 -6.45 7.42 11.64
CA SER A 285 -5.90 8.55 10.89
C SER A 285 -6.53 9.88 11.29
N VAL A 286 -5.77 10.94 11.12
CA VAL A 286 -6.26 12.33 11.22
C VAL A 286 -5.80 13.08 9.99
N SER A 287 -6.73 13.77 9.33
CA SER A 287 -6.43 14.49 8.09
C SER A 287 -7.02 15.89 8.10
N GLY A 288 -6.37 16.79 7.36
CA GLY A 288 -6.90 18.12 7.06
C GLY A 288 -6.97 18.32 5.55
N PHE A 289 -7.96 19.03 5.06
CA PHE A 289 -8.09 19.34 3.64
C PHE A 289 -8.56 20.76 3.37
N ALA A 290 -8.19 21.25 2.20
CA ALA A 290 -8.68 22.51 1.66
C ALA A 290 -9.01 22.35 0.18
N MET A 291 -10.05 23.01 -0.28
CA MET A 291 -10.44 23.06 -1.68
C MET A 291 -10.89 24.46 -2.04
N TYR A 292 -10.35 24.99 -3.12
CA TYR A 292 -10.76 26.26 -3.69
C TYR A 292 -11.38 26.04 -5.07
N SER A 293 -12.67 26.36 -5.21
CA SER A 293 -13.43 26.13 -6.42
C SER A 293 -14.36 27.33 -6.69
N PRO A 294 -13.82 28.46 -7.17
CA PRO A 294 -14.61 29.66 -7.40
C PRO A 294 -15.50 29.60 -8.65
N SER A 295 -15.18 28.71 -9.59
CA SER A 295 -15.89 28.56 -10.88
C SER A 295 -15.83 27.11 -11.35
N ALA A 296 -15.71 26.87 -12.66
CA ALA A 296 -15.59 25.55 -13.24
C ALA A 296 -14.26 24.83 -12.94
N TRP A 297 -13.20 25.55 -12.56
CA TRP A 297 -11.93 24.97 -12.16
C TRP A 297 -11.83 24.86 -10.64
N TYR A 298 -10.98 23.99 -10.17
CA TYR A 298 -10.66 23.84 -8.74
C TYR A 298 -9.20 23.49 -8.53
N VAL A 299 -8.76 23.76 -7.31
CA VAL A 299 -7.53 23.23 -6.71
C VAL A 299 -7.89 22.67 -5.35
N SER A 300 -7.35 21.52 -5.00
CA SER A 300 -7.49 20.93 -3.68
C SER A 300 -6.16 20.41 -3.16
N ALA A 301 -6.05 20.40 -1.85
CA ALA A 301 -4.93 19.83 -1.12
C ALA A 301 -5.46 19.09 0.10
N PHE A 302 -4.86 17.96 0.42
CA PHE A 302 -5.06 17.34 1.72
C PHE A 302 -3.75 16.78 2.27
N GLY A 303 -3.66 16.68 3.60
CA GLY A 303 -2.59 16.03 4.31
C GLY A 303 -3.14 15.14 5.41
N SER A 304 -2.54 13.98 5.61
CA SER A 304 -2.93 12.98 6.60
C SER A 304 -1.73 12.46 7.35
N VAL A 305 -1.96 12.14 8.62
CA VAL A 305 -1.07 11.29 9.43
C VAL A 305 -1.90 10.12 9.93
N GLN A 306 -1.34 8.94 9.84
CA GLN A 306 -1.97 7.69 10.17
C GLN A 306 -1.05 6.85 11.05
N PHE A 307 -1.62 6.13 11.99
CA PHE A 307 -0.94 5.24 12.92
C PHE A 307 -1.62 3.88 12.84
N MET A 308 -0.81 2.83 12.67
CA MET A 308 -1.29 1.45 12.64
C MET A 308 -0.45 0.58 13.57
N THR A 309 -1.08 -0.42 14.15
CA THR A 309 -0.43 -1.53 14.84
C THR A 309 -0.67 -2.80 14.04
N PHE A 310 0.39 -3.57 13.81
CA PHE A 310 0.35 -4.85 13.12
C PHE A 310 0.64 -5.99 14.08
N GLU A 311 -0.20 -7.01 14.06
CA GLU A 311 0.06 -8.31 14.67
C GLU A 311 0.32 -9.32 13.55
N MET A 312 1.48 -9.98 13.55
CA MET A 312 1.84 -10.96 12.55
C MET A 312 2.06 -12.33 13.16
N THR A 313 1.53 -13.34 12.48
CA THR A 313 1.81 -14.75 12.76
C THR A 313 2.47 -15.35 11.52
N ARG A 314 3.66 -15.93 11.68
CA ARG A 314 4.40 -16.60 10.62
C ARG A 314 4.63 -18.06 11.04
N PHE A 315 4.27 -19.01 10.18
CA PHE A 315 4.57 -20.42 10.39
C PHE A 315 5.86 -20.79 9.68
N ILE A 316 6.60 -21.71 10.22
CA ILE A 316 7.79 -22.31 9.63
C ILE A 316 7.62 -23.84 9.63
N LYS A 317 7.46 -24.41 8.43
CA LYS A 317 7.13 -25.82 8.25
C LYS A 317 7.98 -26.44 7.14
N TYR A 318 8.92 -27.31 7.48
CA TYR A 318 9.63 -28.09 6.48
C TYR A 318 9.92 -29.51 6.97
N PRO A 319 9.92 -30.49 6.05
CA PRO A 319 10.11 -31.90 6.41
C PRO A 319 11.57 -32.25 6.64
N SER A 320 11.80 -33.32 7.41
CA SER A 320 13.05 -34.06 7.40
C SER A 320 12.76 -35.52 6.99
N PHE A 321 13.52 -36.02 6.07
CA PHE A 321 13.51 -37.46 5.72
C PHE A 321 14.62 -38.22 6.44
N ASN A 322 15.45 -37.53 7.20
CA ASN A 322 16.46 -38.15 8.05
C ASN A 322 15.80 -38.66 9.35
N PRO A 323 15.89 -39.98 9.64
CA PRO A 323 15.25 -40.55 10.83
C PRO A 323 15.82 -40.04 12.15
N ASP A 324 17.02 -39.43 12.13
CA ASP A 324 17.68 -38.87 13.31
C ASP A 324 17.40 -37.36 13.48
N ARG A 325 16.53 -36.79 12.62
CA ARG A 325 16.15 -35.36 12.62
C ARG A 325 14.64 -35.21 12.53
N GLU A 326 14.10 -34.33 13.40
CA GLU A 326 12.68 -34.02 13.38
C GLU A 326 12.36 -33.01 12.27
N SER A 327 11.18 -33.13 11.66
CA SER A 327 10.63 -32.10 10.80
C SER A 327 10.36 -30.82 11.62
N THR A 328 10.62 -29.67 11.05
CA THR A 328 10.32 -28.39 11.69
C THR A 328 8.85 -28.06 11.51
N ASN A 329 8.21 -27.64 12.60
CA ASN A 329 6.88 -27.08 12.64
C ASN A 329 6.79 -26.16 13.87
N THR A 330 6.88 -24.86 13.62
CA THR A 330 6.77 -23.83 14.66
C THR A 330 6.05 -22.61 14.10
N ALA A 331 5.72 -21.66 14.96
CA ALA A 331 5.18 -20.37 14.59
C ALA A 331 5.89 -19.25 15.37
N THR A 332 6.05 -18.11 14.74
CA THR A 332 6.48 -16.88 15.39
C THR A 332 5.33 -15.90 15.47
N LEU A 333 5.33 -15.10 16.54
CA LEU A 333 4.41 -13.97 16.73
C LEU A 333 5.21 -12.69 16.84
N SER A 334 4.68 -11.62 16.27
CA SER A 334 5.26 -10.28 16.43
C SER A 334 4.18 -9.21 16.43
N GLU A 335 4.53 -8.06 17.00
CA GLU A 335 3.72 -6.84 17.00
C GLU A 335 4.65 -5.68 16.66
N THR A 336 4.18 -4.76 15.81
CA THR A 336 4.91 -3.54 15.44
C THR A 336 3.96 -2.41 15.10
N ASP A 337 4.45 -1.19 15.24
CA ASP A 337 3.71 0.01 14.88
C ASP A 337 4.20 0.59 13.55
N SER A 338 3.31 1.31 12.87
CA SER A 338 3.69 2.11 11.71
C SER A 338 3.09 3.51 11.76
N THR A 339 3.82 4.44 11.17
CA THR A 339 3.37 5.82 10.96
C THR A 339 3.42 6.13 9.47
N THR A 340 2.30 6.63 8.94
CA THR A 340 2.21 7.05 7.54
C THR A 340 1.90 8.54 7.46
N PHE A 341 2.65 9.24 6.62
CA PHE A 341 2.37 10.62 6.23
C PHE A 341 1.93 10.65 4.77
N THR A 342 0.87 11.42 4.47
CA THR A 342 0.35 11.57 3.10
C THR A 342 0.10 13.02 2.77
N LEU A 343 0.45 13.42 1.55
CA LEU A 343 0.11 14.72 0.97
C LEU A 343 -0.41 14.52 -0.45
N GLU A 344 -1.58 15.09 -0.77
CA GLU A 344 -2.12 15.10 -2.14
C GLU A 344 -2.45 16.52 -2.57
N LEU A 345 -2.15 16.83 -3.81
CA LEU A 345 -2.57 18.03 -4.52
C LEU A 345 -3.33 17.62 -5.78
N ALA A 346 -4.47 18.26 -6.03
CA ALA A 346 -5.24 17.98 -7.24
C ALA A 346 -5.81 19.27 -7.85
N THR A 347 -5.99 19.24 -9.18
CA THR A 347 -6.63 20.33 -9.94
C THR A 347 -7.41 19.76 -11.11
N GLY A 348 -8.48 20.42 -11.48
CA GLY A 348 -9.29 20.00 -12.61
C GLY A 348 -10.23 21.09 -13.10
N TYR A 349 -10.93 20.78 -14.19
CA TYR A 349 -11.87 21.68 -14.84
C TYR A 349 -13.14 20.94 -15.24
N ASN A 350 -14.32 21.51 -14.92
CA ASN A 350 -15.62 20.94 -15.26
C ASN A 350 -16.16 21.53 -16.56
N PHE A 351 -16.31 20.71 -17.58
CA PHE A 351 -17.03 21.02 -18.81
C PHE A 351 -18.46 20.52 -18.68
N ASN A 352 -19.42 21.43 -18.74
CA ASN A 352 -20.83 21.13 -18.50
C ASN A 352 -21.67 21.31 -19.77
N TRP A 353 -22.47 20.31 -20.11
CA TRP A 353 -23.41 20.32 -21.23
C TRP A 353 -24.78 19.81 -20.76
N SER A 354 -25.73 20.72 -20.51
CA SER A 354 -27.04 20.35 -19.96
C SER A 354 -26.88 19.50 -18.70
N ASN A 355 -27.27 18.26 -18.72
CA ASN A 355 -27.21 17.33 -17.58
C ASN A 355 -25.92 16.50 -17.52
N PHE A 356 -25.00 16.72 -18.44
CA PHE A 356 -23.77 15.95 -18.52
C PHE A 356 -22.55 16.82 -18.19
N SER A 357 -21.62 16.28 -17.42
CA SER A 357 -20.36 16.94 -17.07
C SER A 357 -19.19 16.01 -17.35
N ILE A 358 -18.13 16.55 -17.93
CA ILE A 358 -16.82 15.89 -18.05
C ILE A 358 -15.80 16.72 -17.30
N GLU A 359 -15.02 16.07 -16.46
CA GLU A 359 -13.98 16.67 -15.63
C GLU A 359 -12.63 16.00 -15.91
N PRO A 360 -11.78 16.55 -16.80
CA PRO A 360 -10.37 16.23 -16.77
C PRO A 360 -9.73 16.83 -15.53
N TYR A 361 -8.81 16.06 -14.92
CA TYR A 361 -8.07 16.48 -13.73
C TYR A 361 -6.70 15.83 -13.67
N ALA A 362 -5.84 16.41 -12.85
CA ALA A 362 -4.54 15.85 -12.50
C ALA A 362 -4.37 15.90 -10.99
N LYS A 363 -3.65 14.94 -10.43
CA LYS A 363 -3.27 14.89 -9.02
C LYS A 363 -1.81 14.46 -8.88
N ALA A 364 -1.19 14.87 -7.79
CA ALA A 364 0.11 14.40 -7.34
C ALA A 364 -0.03 13.98 -5.88
N THR A 365 0.45 12.80 -5.57
CA THR A 365 0.39 12.19 -4.23
C THR A 365 1.79 11.85 -3.79
N TYR A 366 2.13 12.19 -2.56
CA TYR A 366 3.32 11.72 -1.86
C TYR A 366 2.89 10.98 -0.61
N LEU A 367 3.47 9.82 -0.41
CA LEU A 367 3.24 8.94 0.74
C LEU A 367 4.59 8.55 1.31
N SER A 368 4.71 8.52 2.63
CA SER A 368 5.87 7.96 3.34
C SER A 368 5.37 7.13 4.52
N VAL A 369 5.74 5.86 4.53
CA VAL A 369 5.42 4.90 5.59
C VAL A 369 6.70 4.54 6.30
N THR A 370 6.68 4.59 7.63
CA THR A 370 7.71 4.03 8.49
C THR A 370 7.08 2.92 9.33
N ILE A 371 7.64 1.71 9.27
CA ILE A 371 7.29 0.58 10.13
C ILE A 371 8.45 0.38 11.09
N ASP A 372 8.19 0.42 12.38
CA ASP A 372 9.22 0.36 13.43
C ASP A 372 9.93 -1.00 13.45
N GLU A 373 11.20 -1.00 13.89
CA GLU A 373 11.95 -2.23 14.17
C GLU A 373 11.22 -3.08 15.20
N PHE A 374 11.15 -4.38 14.97
CA PHE A 374 10.49 -5.30 15.89
C PHE A 374 11.22 -6.64 16.02
N SER A 375 10.81 -7.41 17.02
CA SER A 375 11.33 -8.76 17.24
C SER A 375 10.21 -9.77 17.30
N GLU A 376 10.40 -10.88 16.63
CA GLU A 376 9.52 -12.04 16.72
C GLU A 376 9.73 -12.82 18.03
N GLN A 377 8.74 -13.62 18.38
CA GLN A 377 8.79 -14.61 19.44
C GLN A 377 8.45 -15.99 18.85
N ASP A 378 9.42 -16.90 18.80
CA ASP A 378 9.19 -18.30 18.42
C ASP A 378 8.49 -19.06 19.56
N LEU A 379 7.26 -19.53 19.30
CA LEU A 379 6.40 -20.18 20.30
C LEU A 379 6.95 -21.52 20.78
N ALA A 380 7.69 -22.24 19.95
CA ALA A 380 8.30 -23.51 20.29
C ALA A 380 9.78 -23.39 20.72
N SER A 381 10.34 -22.17 20.71
CA SER A 381 11.75 -21.90 21.02
C SER A 381 12.70 -22.75 20.16
N LYS A 382 12.38 -22.86 18.88
CA LYS A 382 13.19 -23.59 17.88
C LYS A 382 14.26 -22.72 17.25
N GLY A 383 14.30 -21.39 17.55
CA GLY A 383 15.31 -20.46 17.08
C GLY A 383 15.03 -19.87 15.69
N PHE A 384 13.76 -19.71 15.34
CA PHE A 384 13.33 -19.08 14.07
C PHE A 384 12.80 -17.66 14.27
N ASP A 385 12.98 -17.09 15.44
CA ASP A 385 12.63 -15.72 15.73
C ASP A 385 13.69 -14.75 15.18
N PHE A 386 13.20 -13.70 14.49
CA PHE A 386 14.02 -12.65 13.91
C PHE A 386 13.93 -11.34 14.69
N VAL A 387 14.94 -10.49 14.52
CA VAL A 387 14.84 -9.04 14.63
C VAL A 387 14.68 -8.52 13.20
N ILE A 388 13.57 -7.84 12.95
CA ILE A 388 13.27 -7.20 11.68
C ILE A 388 13.56 -5.72 11.83
N GLY A 389 14.38 -5.17 10.93
CA GLY A 389 14.76 -3.75 10.97
C GLY A 389 13.62 -2.83 10.58
N GLU A 390 13.78 -1.55 10.92
CA GLU A 390 12.88 -0.48 10.48
C GLU A 390 12.72 -0.50 8.95
N GLN A 391 11.50 -0.30 8.47
CA GLN A 391 11.20 -0.25 7.04
C GLN A 391 10.70 1.14 6.68
N GLU A 392 11.30 1.75 5.67
CA GLU A 392 10.85 3.00 5.06
C GLU A 392 10.31 2.71 3.66
N ILE A 393 9.11 3.21 3.36
CA ILE A 393 8.42 3.06 2.07
C ILE A 393 7.97 4.42 1.62
N ASP A 394 8.55 4.91 0.54
CA ASP A 394 8.14 6.16 -0.09
C ASP A 394 7.41 5.85 -1.40
N SER A 395 6.37 6.63 -1.70
CA SER A 395 5.66 6.63 -2.98
C SER A 395 5.44 8.07 -3.43
N ALA A 396 5.64 8.32 -4.70
CA ALA A 396 5.46 9.63 -5.32
C ALA A 396 4.75 9.46 -6.67
N GLU A 397 3.45 9.64 -6.69
CA GLU A 397 2.60 9.40 -7.83
C GLU A 397 2.14 10.68 -8.52
N VAL A 398 2.00 10.61 -9.84
CA VAL A 398 1.24 11.59 -10.62
C VAL A 398 0.16 10.87 -11.39
N ALA A 399 -1.08 11.39 -11.32
CA ALA A 399 -2.20 10.83 -12.06
C ALA A 399 -2.86 11.87 -12.94
N ALA A 400 -3.30 11.41 -14.12
CA ALA A 400 -4.19 12.15 -15.01
C ALA A 400 -5.50 11.38 -15.15
N GLY A 401 -6.62 12.03 -14.86
CA GLY A 401 -7.91 11.38 -14.81
C GLY A 401 -8.98 12.09 -15.62
N LEU A 402 -10.02 11.33 -15.93
CA LEU A 402 -11.24 11.82 -16.54
C LEU A 402 -12.44 11.27 -15.77
N ARG A 403 -13.32 12.17 -15.36
CA ARG A 403 -14.59 11.83 -14.74
C ARG A 403 -15.74 12.29 -15.60
N ALA A 404 -16.72 11.43 -15.79
CA ALA A 404 -17.99 11.73 -16.47
C ALA A 404 -19.13 11.59 -15.45
N THR A 405 -19.99 12.60 -15.36
CA THR A 405 -21.15 12.61 -14.46
C THR A 405 -22.40 12.99 -15.24
N TYR A 406 -23.50 12.29 -14.96
CA TYR A 406 -24.80 12.60 -15.52
C TYR A 406 -25.78 12.95 -14.40
N VAL A 407 -26.47 14.08 -14.51
CA VAL A 407 -27.50 14.50 -13.54
C VAL A 407 -28.86 14.04 -14.04
N TRP A 408 -29.46 13.12 -13.30
CA TRP A 408 -30.80 12.57 -13.57
C TRP A 408 -31.77 13.01 -12.49
N THR A 409 -32.84 13.70 -12.90
CA THR A 409 -33.81 14.33 -11.99
C THR A 409 -35.23 13.80 -12.20
N PRO A 410 -35.52 12.55 -11.80
CA PRO A 410 -36.89 12.05 -11.79
C PRO A 410 -37.73 12.75 -10.71
N SER A 411 -39.06 12.57 -10.73
CA SER A 411 -39.98 13.22 -9.80
C SER A 411 -39.75 12.88 -8.31
N PHE A 412 -38.94 11.86 -8.01
CA PHE A 412 -38.71 11.34 -6.65
C PHE A 412 -37.31 11.63 -6.10
N GLY A 413 -36.46 12.38 -6.82
CA GLY A 413 -35.13 12.71 -6.31
C GLY A 413 -34.15 13.22 -7.38
N VAL A 414 -32.91 13.42 -6.96
CA VAL A 414 -31.78 13.76 -7.83
C VAL A 414 -30.76 12.65 -7.72
N PHE A 415 -30.37 12.11 -8.85
CA PHE A 415 -29.38 11.03 -8.96
C PHE A 415 -28.25 11.48 -9.88
N MET A 416 -27.02 11.17 -9.51
CA MET A 416 -25.81 11.55 -10.24
C MET A 416 -24.92 10.30 -10.43
N PRO A 417 -25.24 9.40 -11.39
CA PRO A 417 -24.30 8.37 -11.79
C PRO A 417 -23.04 8.99 -12.38
N TYR A 418 -21.90 8.39 -12.08
CA TYR A 418 -20.61 8.81 -12.61
C TYR A 418 -19.71 7.62 -12.89
N ALA A 419 -18.75 7.85 -13.78
CA ALA A 419 -17.63 6.95 -14.03
C ALA A 419 -16.34 7.75 -14.04
N ARG A 420 -15.24 7.13 -13.61
CA ARG A 420 -13.91 7.75 -13.54
C ARG A 420 -12.86 6.74 -14.01
N ILE A 421 -11.86 7.26 -14.72
CA ILE A 421 -10.64 6.53 -15.04
C ILE A 421 -9.44 7.43 -14.75
N GLU A 422 -8.39 6.88 -14.19
CA GLU A 422 -7.12 7.55 -13.93
C GLU A 422 -5.98 6.71 -14.50
N ALA A 423 -5.03 7.36 -15.16
CA ALA A 423 -3.72 6.79 -15.48
C ALA A 423 -2.75 7.32 -14.44
N ILE A 424 -2.03 6.44 -13.79
CA ILE A 424 -1.13 6.71 -12.67
C ILE A 424 0.28 6.32 -13.07
N HIS A 425 1.25 7.13 -12.69
CA HIS A 425 2.68 6.86 -12.82
C HIS A 425 3.34 7.03 -11.46
N GLU A 426 3.98 5.97 -10.98
CA GLU A 426 4.79 5.92 -9.75
C GLU A 426 6.24 6.23 -10.09
N PHE A 427 6.90 7.11 -9.32
CA PHE A 427 8.29 7.51 -9.49
C PHE A 427 9.25 6.79 -8.53
N GLN A 428 8.73 6.09 -7.52
CA GLN A 428 9.47 5.33 -6.52
C GLN A 428 9.22 3.83 -6.74
N ASP A 429 9.69 3.33 -7.89
CA ASP A 429 9.43 1.97 -8.37
C ASP A 429 10.55 0.97 -8.04
N ASP A 430 11.63 1.40 -7.39
CA ASP A 430 12.75 0.54 -7.00
C ASP A 430 12.36 -0.45 -5.89
N SER A 431 12.81 -1.72 -6.01
CA SER A 431 12.68 -2.71 -4.93
C SER A 431 13.44 -2.27 -3.66
N ARG A 432 12.89 -2.61 -2.52
CA ARG A 432 13.52 -2.37 -1.21
C ARG A 432 14.05 -3.68 -0.61
N LYS A 433 14.78 -3.55 0.48
CA LYS A 433 15.31 -4.70 1.23
C LYS A 433 14.91 -4.57 2.67
N ILE A 434 14.32 -5.63 3.19
CA ILE A 434 13.95 -5.74 4.59
C ILE A 434 15.09 -6.43 5.32
N SER A 435 15.63 -5.77 6.35
CA SER A 435 16.64 -6.36 7.21
C SER A 435 16.00 -7.40 8.13
N ALA A 436 16.51 -8.62 8.13
CA ALA A 436 16.06 -9.70 9.00
C ALA A 436 17.27 -10.48 9.51
N VAL A 437 17.44 -10.57 10.83
CA VAL A 437 18.54 -11.28 11.47
C VAL A 437 17.98 -12.19 12.56
N TYR A 438 18.44 -13.44 12.64
CA TYR A 438 18.04 -14.31 13.77
C TYR A 438 18.29 -13.62 15.10
N ARG A 439 17.27 -13.54 15.94
CA ARG A 439 17.28 -12.77 17.18
C ARG A 439 18.43 -13.16 18.13
N SER A 440 18.73 -14.44 18.21
CA SER A 440 19.78 -14.94 19.12
C SER A 440 21.21 -14.60 18.69
N VAL A 441 21.41 -14.07 17.47
CA VAL A 441 22.71 -13.65 16.92
C VAL A 441 22.77 -12.18 16.54
N SER A 442 21.70 -11.43 16.73
CA SER A 442 21.62 -9.99 16.41
C SER A 442 22.58 -9.12 17.21
N ASP A 443 23.02 -9.59 18.38
CA ASP A 443 24.00 -8.94 19.26
C ASP A 443 25.47 -9.22 18.89
N LEU A 444 25.73 -10.07 17.87
CA LEU A 444 27.09 -10.37 17.45
C LEU A 444 27.71 -9.19 16.66
N THR A 445 29.00 -9.02 16.81
CA THR A 445 29.76 -7.91 16.19
C THR A 445 29.61 -7.87 14.65
N ASN A 446 29.32 -9.00 14.03
CA ASN A 446 29.17 -9.17 12.60
C ASN A 446 27.71 -9.37 12.14
N ALA A 447 26.72 -8.98 12.95
CA ALA A 447 25.30 -9.24 12.69
C ALA A 447 24.86 -8.77 11.28
N GLN A 448 25.42 -7.67 10.76
CA GLN A 448 25.14 -7.20 9.39
C GLN A 448 25.51 -8.20 8.28
N ARG A 449 26.44 -9.15 8.53
CA ARG A 449 26.79 -10.21 7.57
C ARG A 449 25.82 -11.39 7.63
N LEU A 450 25.02 -11.45 8.70
CA LEU A 450 24.03 -12.50 8.96
C LEU A 450 22.64 -12.10 8.49
N ASP A 451 22.53 -10.89 7.94
CA ASP A 451 21.28 -10.29 7.47
C ASP A 451 20.81 -10.96 6.18
N PHE A 452 19.57 -11.38 6.17
CA PHE A 452 18.91 -11.97 5.01
C PHE A 452 18.72 -10.95 3.89
N ASN A 453 18.58 -9.64 4.21
CA ASN A 453 18.34 -8.58 3.25
C ASN A 453 17.24 -8.99 2.26
N VAL A 454 16.07 -9.33 2.80
CA VAL A 454 14.94 -9.85 2.05
C VAL A 454 14.53 -8.84 0.99
N PRO A 455 14.65 -9.16 -0.31
CA PRO A 455 14.24 -8.25 -1.36
C PRO A 455 12.72 -8.29 -1.52
N THR A 456 12.11 -7.13 -1.81
CA THR A 456 10.71 -7.05 -2.26
C THR A 456 10.66 -7.00 -3.79
N GLU A 457 9.49 -7.23 -4.37
CA GLU A 457 9.28 -6.99 -5.80
C GLU A 457 9.41 -5.49 -6.14
N ASP A 458 9.74 -5.21 -7.39
CA ASP A 458 9.67 -3.87 -7.94
C ASP A 458 8.19 -3.46 -8.08
N VAL A 459 7.88 -2.19 -7.88
CA VAL A 459 6.53 -1.66 -8.05
C VAL A 459 6.26 -1.42 -9.52
N ASP A 460 5.09 -1.81 -10.03
CA ASP A 460 4.64 -1.47 -11.39
C ASP A 460 4.51 0.06 -11.52
N PRO A 461 5.33 0.73 -12.37
CA PRO A 461 5.34 2.18 -12.42
C PRO A 461 4.11 2.78 -13.09
N ASP A 462 3.45 2.05 -13.99
CA ASP A 462 2.34 2.54 -14.79
C ASP A 462 1.11 1.64 -14.63
N TYR A 463 0.05 2.18 -14.06
CA TYR A 463 -1.21 1.47 -13.89
C TYR A 463 -2.43 2.39 -13.99
N PHE A 464 -3.61 1.84 -13.91
CA PHE A 464 -4.87 2.57 -14.02
C PHE A 464 -5.77 2.28 -12.84
N THR A 465 -6.61 3.27 -12.48
CA THR A 465 -7.79 3.01 -11.66
C THR A 465 -9.05 3.29 -12.46
N ALA A 466 -10.06 2.45 -12.26
CA ALA A 466 -11.39 2.69 -12.80
C ALA A 466 -12.42 2.67 -11.67
N SER A 467 -13.38 3.59 -11.71
CA SER A 467 -14.49 3.57 -10.76
C SER A 467 -15.83 3.93 -11.41
N VAL A 468 -16.89 3.38 -10.84
CA VAL A 468 -18.28 3.71 -11.14
C VAL A 468 -19.03 3.97 -9.86
N GLY A 469 -19.89 4.97 -9.86
CA GLY A 469 -20.63 5.30 -8.65
C GLY A 469 -21.95 6.00 -8.92
N LEU A 470 -22.72 6.11 -7.87
CA LEU A 470 -24.01 6.79 -7.85
C LEU A 470 -24.08 7.67 -6.60
N SER A 471 -24.29 8.95 -6.79
CA SER A 471 -24.66 9.87 -5.70
C SER A 471 -26.13 10.23 -5.82
N ALA A 472 -26.81 10.37 -4.70
CA ALA A 472 -28.22 10.73 -4.66
C ALA A 472 -28.54 11.70 -3.51
N ILE A 473 -29.43 12.65 -3.79
CA ILE A 473 -30.01 13.49 -2.76
C ILE A 473 -31.33 12.86 -2.35
N VAL A 474 -31.34 12.30 -1.15
CA VAL A 474 -32.51 11.57 -0.60
C VAL A 474 -33.43 12.49 0.20
N ARG A 475 -32.90 13.66 0.64
CA ARG A 475 -33.67 14.68 1.30
C ARG A 475 -33.10 16.06 0.98
N GLY A 476 -33.90 16.94 0.44
CA GLY A 476 -33.58 18.38 0.34
C GLY A 476 -33.64 19.05 1.70
N GLY A 477 -32.80 20.08 1.89
CA GLY A 477 -32.83 20.88 3.10
C GLY A 477 -34.09 21.74 3.19
N ARG A 478 -34.35 22.33 4.37
CA ARG A 478 -35.41 23.29 4.63
C ARG A 478 -34.79 24.67 4.87
N PRO A 479 -35.35 25.73 4.27
CA PRO A 479 -34.89 27.07 4.58
C PRO A 479 -35.35 27.48 5.99
N ASP A 480 -34.48 28.17 6.73
CA ASP A 480 -34.80 28.86 7.97
C ASP A 480 -35.47 30.23 7.69
N GLU A 481 -35.67 31.00 8.75
CA GLU A 481 -36.23 32.38 8.69
C GLU A 481 -35.37 33.33 7.87
N ASN A 482 -34.08 33.04 7.68
CA ASN A 482 -33.11 33.85 6.93
C ASN A 482 -32.89 33.31 5.50
N GLY A 483 -33.61 32.23 5.11
CA GLY A 483 -33.46 31.56 3.81
C GLY A 483 -32.28 30.59 3.73
N VAL A 484 -31.60 30.30 4.85
CA VAL A 484 -30.50 29.32 4.91
C VAL A 484 -31.09 27.90 4.94
N ILE A 485 -30.61 27.02 4.07
CA ILE A 485 -31.10 25.64 3.95
C ILE A 485 -30.29 24.72 4.86
N TYR A 486 -31.01 23.97 5.73
CA TYR A 486 -30.48 22.98 6.65
C TYR A 486 -31.15 21.61 6.48
N GLY A 487 -30.50 20.56 6.95
CA GLY A 487 -31.08 19.22 7.02
C GLY A 487 -31.10 18.47 5.70
N GLY A 488 -30.29 18.89 4.72
CA GLY A 488 -30.07 18.15 3.48
C GLY A 488 -29.32 16.83 3.74
N ILE A 489 -29.75 15.74 3.08
CA ILE A 489 -29.10 14.42 3.15
C ILE A 489 -28.71 13.98 1.74
N GLN A 490 -27.44 13.71 1.56
CA GLN A 490 -26.88 13.10 0.36
C GLN A 490 -26.25 11.76 0.72
N VAL A 491 -26.43 10.77 -0.14
CA VAL A 491 -25.79 9.45 -0.04
C VAL A 491 -25.01 9.16 -1.31
N PHE A 492 -23.97 8.34 -1.23
CA PHE A 492 -23.30 7.83 -2.40
C PHE A 492 -22.87 6.38 -2.20
N VAL A 493 -22.65 5.69 -3.32
CA VAL A 493 -21.99 4.40 -3.41
C VAL A 493 -21.01 4.44 -4.58
N GLU A 494 -19.84 3.81 -4.44
CA GLU A 494 -18.80 3.72 -5.47
C GLU A 494 -18.19 2.32 -5.43
N TYR A 495 -17.89 1.79 -6.60
CA TYR A 495 -16.99 0.66 -6.79
C TYR A 495 -15.75 1.16 -7.53
N ARG A 496 -14.58 0.77 -7.07
CA ARG A 496 -13.27 1.10 -7.66
C ARG A 496 -12.43 -0.17 -7.79
N THR A 497 -11.60 -0.23 -8.84
CA THR A 497 -10.63 -1.31 -9.04
C THR A 497 -9.34 -0.77 -9.66
N LEU A 498 -8.23 -1.47 -9.41
CA LEU A 498 -6.95 -1.30 -10.07
C LEU A 498 -6.91 -2.13 -11.36
N ILE A 499 -6.17 -1.66 -12.36
CA ILE A 499 -6.02 -2.30 -13.67
C ILE A 499 -4.60 -2.07 -14.15
N GLY A 500 -3.91 -3.15 -14.56
CA GLY A 500 -2.59 -3.07 -15.17
C GLY A 500 -1.43 -3.36 -14.23
N LEU A 501 -1.69 -3.70 -12.97
CA LEU A 501 -0.71 -4.33 -12.09
C LEU A 501 -0.59 -5.81 -12.49
N GLU A 502 0.66 -6.34 -12.51
CA GLU A 502 0.91 -7.72 -12.98
C GLU A 502 0.47 -8.76 -11.95
N ASP A 503 0.81 -8.57 -10.68
CA ASP A 503 0.67 -9.59 -9.63
C ASP A 503 -0.26 -9.14 -8.49
N PHE A 504 -1.01 -8.05 -8.67
CA PHE A 504 -1.84 -7.48 -7.61
C PHE A 504 -3.21 -7.04 -8.10
N SER A 505 -4.24 -7.46 -7.40
CA SER A 505 -5.62 -7.02 -7.63
C SER A 505 -6.19 -6.32 -6.40
N ASN A 506 -7.05 -5.32 -6.63
CA ASN A 506 -7.75 -4.62 -5.56
C ASN A 506 -9.13 -4.15 -6.02
N HIS A 507 -10.11 -4.41 -5.19
CA HIS A 507 -11.51 -4.07 -5.38
C HIS A 507 -12.04 -3.35 -4.14
N VAL A 508 -12.55 -2.14 -4.30
CA VAL A 508 -13.05 -1.33 -3.18
C VAL A 508 -14.50 -0.93 -3.41
N PHE A 509 -15.36 -1.23 -2.46
CA PHE A 509 -16.72 -0.74 -2.37
C PHE A 509 -16.80 0.33 -1.29
N SER A 510 -17.26 1.52 -1.65
CA SER A 510 -17.40 2.64 -0.72
C SER A 510 -18.83 3.12 -0.67
N GLY A 511 -19.28 3.54 0.50
CA GLY A 511 -20.56 4.19 0.69
C GLY A 511 -20.45 5.30 1.71
N GLY A 512 -21.24 6.36 1.54
CA GLY A 512 -21.19 7.47 2.47
C GLY A 512 -22.49 8.25 2.57
N LEU A 513 -22.59 8.94 3.69
CA LEU A 513 -23.68 9.83 4.05
C LEU A 513 -23.12 11.22 4.33
N ARG A 514 -23.85 12.23 3.87
CA ARG A 514 -23.59 13.62 4.21
C ARG A 514 -24.83 14.28 4.79
N TYR A 515 -24.65 15.07 5.83
CA TYR A 515 -25.68 15.88 6.45
C TYR A 515 -25.26 17.36 6.49
N GLU A 516 -26.19 18.25 6.21
CA GLU A 516 -26.04 19.70 6.32
C GLU A 516 -26.69 20.19 7.63
N PHE A 517 -25.90 20.77 8.51
CA PHE A 517 -26.32 21.25 9.82
C PHE A 517 -26.98 22.62 9.72
#